data_4ffafcbe8961622f0195e43bc15f19cf
#
_entry.id   4ffafcbe8961622f0195e43bc15f19cf
#
_cell.length_a   1.000
_cell.length_b   1.000
_cell.length_c   1.000
_cell.angle_alpha   90.00
_cell.angle_beta   90.00
_cell.angle_gamma   90.00
#
_symmetry.space_group_name_H-M   'P 1'
#
loop_
_entity.id
_entity.type
_entity.pdbx_description
1 polymer ?
#
loop_
_entity_poly.entity_id
_entity_poly.type
_entity_poly.pdbx_seq_one_letter_code
_entity_poly.pdbx_strand_id
1 'polypeptide(L)'
;MSAKHHTITALVQNEAGTINRLVSLFRRRGFSLASFNAGDCEDPGFSRLTFIVDGDDATISQCLKQLDKLIDVVECEDLPQETSVQRELALIRVEPTEEQRQAVYNVVNEFMARTPRSTANCIIVEQAADVTDVMRLIEALRPYNITEIVRTGVVAIKI
;
A
#
# COMPACT_ATOMS: atom_id res chain seq x y z
N MET A 1 -22.69 -7.13 1.09
CA MET A 1 -21.93 -6.59 -0.04
C MET A 1 -20.50 -6.37 0.41
N SER A 2 -19.55 -6.91 -0.28
CA SER A 2 -18.12 -6.66 0.00
C SER A 2 -17.84 -5.17 -0.20
N ALA A 3 -17.24 -4.52 0.79
CA ALA A 3 -16.77 -3.15 0.64
C ALA A 3 -15.78 -3.12 -0.53
N LYS A 4 -16.00 -2.23 -1.48
CA LYS A 4 -15.10 -2.04 -2.61
C LYS A 4 -13.94 -1.16 -2.15
N HIS A 5 -12.71 -1.58 -2.45
CA HIS A 5 -11.53 -0.76 -2.20
C HIS A 5 -11.37 0.27 -3.31
N HIS A 6 -11.22 1.52 -2.93
CA HIS A 6 -10.93 2.62 -3.84
C HIS A 6 -9.56 3.19 -3.54
N THR A 7 -8.81 3.48 -4.60
CA THR A 7 -7.49 4.10 -4.50
C THR A 7 -7.62 5.58 -4.76
N ILE A 8 -7.40 6.40 -3.74
CA ILE A 8 -7.43 7.86 -3.86
C ILE A 8 -6.01 8.38 -3.81
N THR A 9 -5.68 9.29 -4.70
CA THR A 9 -4.44 10.06 -4.66
C THR A 9 -4.74 11.53 -4.39
N ALA A 10 -3.84 12.20 -3.70
CA ALA A 10 -3.92 13.62 -3.42
C ALA A 10 -2.55 14.28 -3.50
N LEU A 11 -2.50 15.47 -4.06
CA LEU A 11 -1.36 16.39 -3.97
C LEU A 11 -1.65 17.40 -2.87
N VAL A 12 -0.79 17.50 -1.89
CA VAL A 12 -0.98 18.36 -0.72
C VAL A 12 0.24 19.24 -0.47
N GLN A 13 0.01 20.38 0.16
CA GLN A 13 1.10 21.23 0.62
C GLN A 13 1.90 20.52 1.71
N ASN A 14 3.23 20.56 1.63
CA ASN A 14 4.12 19.93 2.60
C ASN A 14 4.32 20.83 3.82
N GLU A 15 3.26 21.02 4.60
CA GLU A 15 3.24 21.81 5.81
C GLU A 15 3.03 20.99 7.07
N ALA A 16 3.52 21.49 8.20
CA ALA A 16 3.29 20.87 9.49
C ALA A 16 1.77 20.75 9.77
N GLY A 17 1.32 19.56 10.13
CA GLY A 17 -0.07 19.30 10.46
C GLY A 17 -0.99 18.92 9.29
N THR A 18 -0.55 18.98 8.03
CA THR A 18 -1.36 18.56 6.88
C THR A 18 -1.85 17.12 7.02
N ILE A 19 -0.97 16.18 7.34
CA ILE A 19 -1.34 14.77 7.54
C ILE A 19 -2.33 14.61 8.71
N ASN A 20 -2.12 15.33 9.81
CA ASN A 20 -3.04 15.30 10.95
C ASN A 20 -4.44 15.81 10.58
N ARG A 21 -4.54 16.85 9.77
CA ARG A 21 -5.84 17.37 9.27
C ARG A 21 -6.56 16.34 8.40
N LEU A 22 -5.83 15.68 7.51
CA LEU A 22 -6.36 14.62 6.66
C LEU A 22 -6.87 13.42 7.48
N VAL A 23 -6.05 12.88 8.37
CA VAL A 23 -6.42 11.76 9.24
C VAL A 23 -7.60 12.13 10.14
N SER A 24 -7.63 13.34 10.67
CA SER A 24 -8.75 13.85 11.48
C SER A 24 -10.04 13.96 10.67
N LEU A 25 -9.95 14.33 9.40
CA LEU A 25 -11.11 14.34 8.50
C LEU A 25 -11.68 12.94 8.30
N PHE A 26 -10.83 11.95 7.97
CA PHE A 26 -11.24 10.55 7.81
C PHE A 26 -11.94 10.03 9.06
N ARG A 27 -11.34 10.29 10.24
CA ARG A 27 -11.90 9.87 11.53
C ARG A 27 -13.25 10.53 11.82
N ARG A 28 -13.38 11.84 11.64
CA ARG A 28 -14.63 12.59 11.91
C ARG A 28 -15.78 12.16 11.00
N ARG A 29 -15.49 11.81 9.76
CA ARG A 29 -16.48 11.39 8.76
C ARG A 29 -16.74 9.90 8.74
N GLY A 30 -16.00 9.12 9.55
CA GLY A 30 -16.16 7.67 9.61
C GLY A 30 -15.74 6.94 8.35
N PHE A 31 -14.85 7.51 7.54
CA PHE A 31 -14.28 6.82 6.38
C PHE A 31 -13.29 5.74 6.83
N SER A 32 -13.43 4.54 6.28
CA SER A 32 -12.54 3.42 6.56
C SER A 32 -11.29 3.52 5.70
N LEU A 33 -10.15 3.72 6.35
CA LEU A 33 -8.84 3.85 5.71
C LEU A 33 -8.07 2.52 5.85
N ALA A 34 -7.93 1.78 4.74
CA ALA A 34 -7.24 0.50 4.73
C ALA A 34 -5.73 0.64 4.59
N SER A 35 -5.25 1.65 3.86
CA SER A 35 -3.82 1.98 3.78
C SER A 35 -3.62 3.48 3.54
N PHE A 36 -2.44 3.97 3.92
CA PHE A 36 -2.05 5.36 3.76
C PHE A 36 -0.56 5.43 3.45
N ASN A 37 -0.22 6.17 2.41
CA ASN A 37 1.16 6.41 1.99
C ASN A 37 1.36 7.89 1.70
N ALA A 38 2.49 8.43 2.13
CA ALA A 38 2.85 9.83 1.89
C ALA A 38 4.33 9.90 1.53
N GLY A 39 4.67 10.69 0.54
CA GLY A 39 6.05 10.90 0.12
C GLY A 39 6.26 12.22 -0.58
N ASP A 40 7.51 12.65 -0.61
CA ASP A 40 7.91 13.78 -1.41
C ASP A 40 7.64 13.51 -2.89
N CYS A 41 7.36 14.55 -3.63
CA CYS A 41 7.08 14.46 -5.06
C CYS A 41 8.05 15.33 -5.88
N GLU A 42 7.75 15.50 -7.14
CA GLU A 42 8.55 16.29 -8.09
C GLU A 42 8.69 17.77 -7.71
N ASP A 43 7.76 18.29 -6.90
CA ASP A 43 7.81 19.64 -6.36
C ASP A 43 8.13 19.60 -4.86
N PRO A 44 9.26 20.19 -4.40
CA PRO A 44 9.68 20.11 -3.01
C PRO A 44 8.74 20.81 -2.02
N GLY A 45 7.83 21.66 -2.49
CA GLY A 45 6.81 22.30 -1.65
C GLY A 45 5.58 21.45 -1.38
N PHE A 46 5.50 20.24 -1.99
CA PHE A 46 4.32 19.38 -1.93
C PHE A 46 4.68 17.94 -1.57
N SER A 47 3.66 17.20 -1.15
CA SER A 47 3.72 15.75 -0.95
C SER A 47 2.60 15.08 -1.71
N ARG A 48 2.89 13.92 -2.25
CA ARG A 48 1.87 13.08 -2.91
C ARG A 48 1.44 11.98 -1.97
N LEU A 49 0.14 11.84 -1.82
CA LEU A 49 -0.49 10.87 -0.94
C LEU A 49 -1.23 9.83 -1.76
N THR A 50 -1.22 8.60 -1.28
CA THR A 50 -2.09 7.53 -1.80
C THR A 50 -2.75 6.85 -0.61
N PHE A 51 -4.07 6.71 -0.66
CA PHE A 51 -4.80 5.98 0.37
C PHE A 51 -5.87 5.08 -0.23
N ILE A 52 -6.09 3.97 0.43
CA ILE A 52 -7.15 3.03 0.11
C ILE A 52 -8.30 3.27 1.07
N VAL A 53 -9.46 3.58 0.51
CA VAL A 53 -10.70 3.83 1.26
C VAL A 53 -11.71 2.74 0.92
N ASP A 54 -12.33 2.17 1.96
CA ASP A 54 -13.39 1.19 1.81
C ASP A 54 -14.74 1.89 1.76
N GLY A 55 -15.52 1.58 0.76
CA GLY A 55 -16.86 2.12 0.64
C GLY A 55 -17.48 1.88 -0.74
N ASP A 56 -18.69 2.35 -0.89
CA ASP A 56 -19.38 2.43 -2.17
C ASP A 56 -19.02 3.73 -2.92
N ASP A 57 -19.47 3.84 -4.15
CA ASP A 57 -19.18 5.00 -5.01
C ASP A 57 -19.70 6.31 -4.40
N ALA A 58 -20.82 6.26 -3.66
CA ALA A 58 -21.36 7.42 -2.96
C ALA A 58 -20.46 7.86 -1.79
N THR A 59 -19.94 6.92 -1.02
CA THR A 59 -18.98 7.17 0.07
C THR A 59 -17.70 7.81 -0.48
N ILE A 60 -17.17 7.29 -1.58
CA ILE A 60 -15.96 7.81 -2.23
C ILE A 60 -16.19 9.22 -2.78
N SER A 61 -17.33 9.46 -3.43
CA SER A 61 -17.72 10.81 -3.88
C SER A 61 -17.75 11.81 -2.72
N GLN A 62 -18.28 11.42 -1.56
CA GLN A 62 -18.28 12.26 -0.37
C GLN A 62 -16.87 12.46 0.17
N CYS A 63 -16.03 11.42 0.18
CA CYS A 63 -14.65 11.51 0.60
C CYS A 63 -13.87 12.54 -0.23
N LEU A 64 -13.96 12.47 -1.56
CA LEU A 64 -13.31 13.41 -2.47
C LEU A 64 -13.79 14.85 -2.25
N LYS A 65 -15.10 15.06 -2.09
CA LYS A 65 -15.65 16.38 -1.81
C LYS A 65 -15.17 16.96 -0.48
N GLN A 66 -14.96 16.14 0.54
CA GLN A 66 -14.45 16.59 1.84
C GLN A 66 -12.94 16.90 1.76
N LEU A 67 -12.18 16.10 1.01
CA LEU A 67 -10.75 16.35 0.78
C LEU A 67 -10.53 17.67 0.02
N ASP A 68 -11.30 17.90 -1.02
CA ASP A 68 -11.23 19.11 -1.85
C ASP A 68 -11.50 20.41 -1.07
N LYS A 69 -12.19 20.32 0.06
CA LYS A 69 -12.45 21.46 0.96
C LYS A 69 -11.27 21.81 1.87
N LEU A 70 -10.28 20.93 2.02
CA LEU A 70 -9.12 21.20 2.85
C LEU A 70 -8.16 22.16 2.11
N ILE A 71 -7.75 23.22 2.80
CA ILE A 71 -6.88 24.26 2.21
C ILE A 71 -5.53 23.70 1.74
N ASP A 72 -5.06 22.64 2.40
CA ASP A 72 -3.77 22.01 2.07
C ASP A 72 -3.84 21.09 0.85
N VAL A 73 -5.04 20.70 0.41
CA VAL A 73 -5.24 19.80 -0.73
C VAL A 73 -5.31 20.63 -2.02
N VAL A 74 -4.35 20.37 -2.90
CA VAL A 74 -4.28 21.03 -4.22
C VAL A 74 -5.15 20.32 -5.22
N GLU A 75 -5.08 18.99 -5.23
CA GLU A 75 -5.91 18.11 -6.07
C GLU A 75 -6.10 16.75 -5.40
N CYS A 76 -7.21 16.11 -5.70
CA CYS A 76 -7.46 14.73 -5.30
C CYS A 76 -8.33 14.03 -6.34
N GLU A 77 -8.09 12.75 -6.56
CA GLU A 77 -8.87 11.94 -7.49
C GLU A 77 -8.93 10.47 -7.07
N ASP A 78 -9.99 9.79 -7.48
CA ASP A 78 -10.08 8.33 -7.44
C ASP A 78 -9.35 7.75 -8.66
N LEU A 79 -8.44 6.82 -8.44
CA LEU A 79 -7.66 6.17 -9.49
C LEU A 79 -8.09 4.70 -9.63
N PRO A 80 -9.00 4.39 -10.58
CA PRO A 80 -9.32 3.02 -10.92
C PRO A 80 -8.09 2.25 -11.41
N GLN A 81 -8.06 0.96 -11.12
CA GLN A 81 -6.93 0.10 -11.49
C GLN A 81 -6.67 0.10 -13.02
N GLU A 82 -7.72 0.24 -13.82
CA GLU A 82 -7.65 0.23 -15.28
C GLU A 82 -6.93 1.46 -15.86
N THR A 83 -6.88 2.55 -15.10
CA THR A 83 -6.29 3.85 -15.54
C THR A 83 -5.09 4.26 -14.71
N SER A 84 -4.54 3.34 -13.95
CA SER A 84 -3.40 3.62 -13.05
C SER A 84 -2.44 2.44 -12.95
N VAL A 85 -1.22 2.73 -12.57
CA VAL A 85 -0.28 1.72 -12.09
C VAL A 85 -0.26 1.78 -10.57
N GLN A 86 -0.57 0.65 -9.94
CA GLN A 86 -0.63 0.52 -8.48
C GLN A 86 0.38 -0.51 -8.02
N ARG A 87 1.18 -0.17 -7.03
CA ARG A 87 2.21 -1.06 -6.47
C ARG A 87 2.29 -0.90 -4.96
N GLU A 88 2.68 -1.97 -4.28
CA GLU A 88 3.13 -1.92 -2.89
C GLU A 88 4.45 -2.68 -2.75
N LEU A 89 5.21 -2.35 -1.72
CA LEU A 89 6.38 -3.09 -1.29
C LEU A 89 6.02 -3.94 -0.08
N ALA A 90 6.37 -5.22 -0.12
CA ALA A 90 6.28 -6.11 1.03
C ALA A 90 7.65 -6.66 1.40
N LEU A 91 7.93 -6.71 2.70
CA LEU A 91 9.05 -7.43 3.30
C LEU A 91 8.49 -8.54 4.17
N ILE A 92 8.93 -9.77 3.93
CA ILE A 92 8.40 -10.97 4.58
C ILE A 92 9.57 -11.72 5.21
N ARG A 93 9.52 -11.92 6.53
CA ARG A 93 10.47 -12.78 7.23
C ARG A 93 9.94 -14.19 7.29
N VAL A 94 10.73 -15.13 6.75
CA VAL A 94 10.44 -16.55 6.77
C VAL A 94 11.55 -17.27 7.52
N GLU A 95 11.19 -18.16 8.44
CA GLU A 95 12.12 -18.97 9.23
C GLU A 95 11.88 -20.45 8.94
N PRO A 96 12.25 -20.92 7.73
CA PRO A 96 12.04 -22.30 7.32
C PRO A 96 13.03 -23.23 8.02
N THR A 97 12.68 -24.53 8.07
CA THR A 97 13.67 -25.56 8.40
C THR A 97 14.73 -25.64 7.30
N GLU A 98 15.88 -26.25 7.59
CA GLU A 98 16.96 -26.41 6.59
C GLU A 98 16.46 -27.13 5.33
N GLU A 99 15.63 -28.16 5.50
CA GLU A 99 15.05 -28.93 4.41
C GLU A 99 14.07 -28.13 3.54
N GLN A 100 13.41 -27.10 4.12
CA GLN A 100 12.45 -26.25 3.44
C GLN A 100 13.09 -25.07 2.69
N ARG A 101 14.35 -24.74 2.97
CA ARG A 101 15.00 -23.54 2.41
C ARG A 101 14.95 -23.49 0.88
N GLN A 102 15.25 -24.60 0.23
CA GLN A 102 15.19 -24.66 -1.23
C GLN A 102 13.78 -24.41 -1.77
N ALA A 103 12.76 -24.92 -1.08
CA ALA A 103 11.37 -24.66 -1.45
C ALA A 103 11.00 -23.17 -1.35
N VAL A 104 11.50 -22.46 -0.33
CA VAL A 104 11.32 -21.01 -0.21
C VAL A 104 11.98 -20.27 -1.39
N TYR A 105 13.20 -20.63 -1.77
CA TYR A 105 13.86 -20.02 -2.92
C TYR A 105 13.13 -20.32 -4.23
N ASN A 106 12.52 -21.50 -4.37
CA ASN A 106 11.72 -21.82 -5.54
C ASN A 106 10.49 -20.90 -5.63
N VAL A 107 9.80 -20.64 -4.50
CA VAL A 107 8.69 -19.68 -4.45
C VAL A 107 9.17 -18.27 -4.80
N VAL A 108 10.27 -17.82 -4.23
CA VAL A 108 10.86 -16.50 -4.53
C VAL A 108 11.11 -16.35 -6.04
N ASN A 109 11.68 -17.35 -6.67
CA ASN A 109 11.97 -17.34 -8.12
C ASN A 109 10.67 -17.35 -8.95
N GLU A 110 9.68 -18.16 -8.58
CA GLU A 110 8.37 -18.23 -9.26
C GLU A 110 7.68 -16.86 -9.28
N PHE A 111 7.72 -16.13 -8.17
CA PHE A 111 7.14 -14.80 -8.06
C PHE A 111 8.07 -13.66 -8.52
N MET A 112 9.26 -13.97 -8.99
CA MET A 112 10.30 -12.96 -9.32
C MET A 112 10.57 -12.00 -8.16
N ALA A 113 10.43 -12.49 -6.94
CA ALA A 113 10.74 -11.76 -5.73
C ALA A 113 12.26 -11.73 -5.47
N ARG A 114 12.69 -10.98 -4.48
CA ARG A 114 14.10 -10.85 -4.09
C ARG A 114 14.32 -11.36 -2.67
N THR A 115 15.57 -11.71 -2.39
CA THR A 115 16.03 -12.05 -1.04
C THR A 115 17.15 -11.10 -0.62
N PRO A 116 16.81 -9.88 -0.15
CA PRO A 116 17.84 -8.89 0.21
C PRO A 116 18.75 -9.37 1.36
N ARG A 117 18.25 -10.26 2.19
CA ARG A 117 19.02 -10.87 3.26
C ARG A 117 18.62 -12.32 3.49
N SER A 118 19.61 -13.18 3.62
CA SER A 118 19.43 -14.57 4.03
C SER A 118 20.51 -14.92 5.06
N THR A 119 20.09 -15.56 6.15
CA THR A 119 20.96 -16.06 7.23
C THR A 119 20.67 -17.54 7.48
N ALA A 120 21.42 -18.18 8.35
CA ALA A 120 21.15 -19.55 8.75
C ALA A 120 19.73 -19.73 9.31
N ASN A 121 19.20 -18.70 9.98
CA ASN A 121 17.93 -18.80 10.71
C ASN A 121 16.73 -18.21 9.97
N CYS A 122 16.94 -17.26 9.04
CA CYS A 122 15.84 -16.62 8.34
C CYS A 122 16.19 -16.22 6.91
N ILE A 123 15.14 -16.06 6.10
CA ILE A 123 15.18 -15.48 4.76
C ILE A 123 14.24 -14.29 4.76
N ILE A 124 14.74 -13.13 4.37
CA ILE A 124 13.91 -11.94 4.12
C ILE A 124 13.55 -11.95 2.64
N VAL A 125 12.26 -11.99 2.35
CA VAL A 125 11.72 -11.93 0.99
C VAL A 125 11.15 -10.53 0.75
N GLU A 126 11.50 -9.95 -0.39
CA GLU A 126 11.07 -8.61 -0.82
C GLU A 126 10.32 -8.73 -2.14
N GLN A 127 9.17 -8.08 -2.23
CA GLN A 127 8.45 -7.93 -3.50
C GLN A 127 7.82 -6.54 -3.61
N ALA A 128 8.02 -5.91 -4.77
CA ALA A 128 7.28 -4.74 -5.20
C ALA A 128 6.37 -5.16 -6.37
N ALA A 129 5.07 -5.23 -6.13
CA ALA A 129 4.08 -5.71 -7.10
C ALA A 129 2.70 -5.12 -6.81
N ASP A 130 1.70 -5.46 -7.62
CA ASP A 130 0.32 -5.16 -7.26
C ASP A 130 -0.12 -5.96 -6.02
N VAL A 131 -1.20 -5.51 -5.37
CA VAL A 131 -1.69 -6.11 -4.12
C VAL A 131 -2.01 -7.60 -4.30
N THR A 132 -2.56 -7.99 -5.44
CA THR A 132 -2.94 -9.38 -5.70
C THR A 132 -1.73 -10.30 -5.73
N ASP A 133 -0.67 -9.89 -6.41
CA ASP A 133 0.57 -10.67 -6.50
C ASP A 133 1.30 -10.73 -5.15
N VAL A 134 1.32 -9.63 -4.40
CA VAL A 134 1.87 -9.62 -3.03
C VAL A 134 1.10 -10.61 -2.14
N MET A 135 -0.23 -10.61 -2.19
CA MET A 135 -1.05 -11.55 -1.41
C MET A 135 -0.81 -13.00 -1.83
N ARG A 136 -0.67 -13.27 -3.12
CA ARG A 136 -0.35 -14.61 -3.63
C ARG A 136 1.02 -15.11 -3.15
N LEU A 137 2.03 -14.23 -3.15
CA LEU A 137 3.35 -14.55 -2.59
C LEU A 137 3.25 -14.87 -1.09
N ILE A 138 2.55 -14.07 -0.32
CA ILE A 138 2.35 -14.31 1.12
C ILE A 138 1.69 -15.69 1.34
N GLU A 139 0.63 -16.01 0.62
CA GLU A 139 -0.04 -17.31 0.73
C GLU A 139 0.89 -18.49 0.34
N ALA A 140 1.71 -18.31 -0.69
CA ALA A 140 2.69 -19.32 -1.10
C ALA A 140 3.81 -19.54 -0.06
N LEU A 141 4.13 -18.53 0.73
CA LEU A 141 5.15 -18.61 1.79
C LEU A 141 4.60 -19.09 3.14
N ARG A 142 3.29 -19.11 3.35
CA ARG A 142 2.69 -19.52 4.63
C ARG A 142 3.16 -20.87 5.16
N PRO A 143 3.34 -21.93 4.33
CA PRO A 143 3.81 -23.23 4.82
C PRO A 143 5.22 -23.20 5.44
N TYR A 144 5.98 -22.15 5.23
CA TYR A 144 7.41 -22.09 5.57
C TYR A 144 7.72 -21.21 6.78
N ASN A 145 6.75 -21.04 7.68
CA ASN A 145 6.88 -20.30 8.92
C ASN A 145 7.19 -18.78 8.72
N ILE A 146 6.19 -18.05 8.26
CA ILE A 146 6.24 -16.58 8.26
C ILE A 146 6.17 -16.08 9.70
N THR A 147 7.16 -15.28 10.12
CA THR A 147 7.22 -14.71 11.47
C THR A 147 6.91 -13.21 11.49
N GLU A 148 7.07 -12.52 10.37
CA GLU A 148 6.79 -11.08 10.28
C GLU A 148 6.48 -10.68 8.83
N ILE A 149 5.51 -9.80 8.66
CA ILE A 149 5.18 -9.18 7.38
C ILE A 149 5.11 -7.66 7.59
N VAL A 150 5.85 -6.92 6.79
CA VAL A 150 5.79 -5.46 6.73
C VAL A 150 5.40 -5.04 5.32
N ARG A 151 4.39 -4.17 5.20
CA ARG A 151 3.88 -3.68 3.91
C ARG A 151 3.81 -2.16 3.93
N THR A 152 4.13 -1.53 2.82
CA THR A 152 4.02 -0.07 2.68
C THR A 152 2.59 0.42 2.55
N GLY A 153 1.68 -0.43 2.09
CA GLY A 153 0.45 0.02 1.46
C GLY A 153 0.68 0.43 0.00
N VAL A 154 -0.39 0.77 -0.68
CA VAL A 154 -0.38 1.05 -2.12
C VAL A 154 0.11 2.45 -2.42
N VAL A 155 1.00 2.58 -3.40
CA VAL A 155 1.26 3.81 -4.14
C VAL A 155 0.67 3.68 -5.54
N ALA A 156 0.14 4.76 -6.08
CA ALA A 156 -0.52 4.75 -7.38
C ALA A 156 -0.14 5.98 -8.20
N ILE A 157 -0.04 5.76 -9.51
CA ILE A 157 0.18 6.83 -10.48
C ILE A 157 -0.78 6.63 -11.66
N LYS A 158 -1.35 7.72 -12.13
CA LYS A 158 -2.24 7.74 -13.30
C LYS A 158 -1.46 7.46 -14.59
N ILE A 159 -2.09 6.73 -15.52
CA ILE A 159 -1.55 6.47 -16.86
C ILE A 159 -1.95 7.63 -17.77
#